data_d8bf4233aefffdcdd0aa79e59f07cb43
#
_entry.id   d8bf4233aefffdcdd0aa79e59f07cb43
#
_cell.length_a   1.000
_cell.length_b   1.000
_cell.length_c   1.000
_cell.angle_alpha   90.00
_cell.angle_beta   90.00
_cell.angle_gamma   90.00
#
_symmetry.space_group_name_H-M   'P 1'
#
loop_
_entity.id
_entity.type
_entity.pdbx_description
1 polymer ?
#
loop_
_entity_poly.entity_id
_entity_poly.type
_entity_poly.pdbx_seq_one_letter_code
_entity_poly.pdbx_strand_id
1 'polypeptide(L)'
;MRQSIRYTLLFFALIKLQINYAQTGKLALNFGNNGVIITDLQQSTDYASAITMDKSGNVLVAGTTEKGYDTGKQVFVAQYNNRGQLQTNFGNNGKILIPVAHQIRITKIMMQYDGKILIGGTANEKDKTAEFFILRLLADGTPDKTFGINGLAKSKFAVAYAATKSNYILNDFDLDFYNNIIAVGANNSSMLDQTAIIKFTPSGIIDENFLFEGMYVGSFPITNSNNKNVINNSCTATKVVALSNGTYLVGGTQYMSNANSAFENFTVQ
;
A
#
# COMPACT_ATOMS: atom_id res chain seq x y z
N MET A 1 -70.08 -41.82 -20.08
CA MET A 1 -69.35 -40.53 -20.18
C MET A 1 -68.66 -40.19 -18.84
N ARG A 2 -67.37 -40.40 -18.73
CA ARG A 2 -66.60 -40.02 -17.53
C ARG A 2 -65.78 -38.78 -17.89
N GLN A 3 -66.12 -37.66 -17.28
CA GLN A 3 -65.35 -36.45 -17.39
C GLN A 3 -64.15 -36.52 -16.42
N SER A 4 -62.94 -36.48 -16.92
CA SER A 4 -61.72 -36.34 -16.14
C SER A 4 -61.46 -34.88 -15.87
N ILE A 5 -61.50 -34.50 -14.61
CA ILE A 5 -61.12 -33.18 -14.13
C ILE A 5 -59.60 -33.12 -14.04
N ARG A 6 -58.96 -32.33 -14.88
CA ARG A 6 -57.50 -32.05 -14.80
C ARG A 6 -57.28 -30.87 -13.83
N TYR A 7 -56.65 -31.15 -12.70
CA TYR A 7 -56.14 -30.11 -11.79
C TYR A 7 -54.82 -29.59 -12.32
N THR A 8 -54.82 -28.36 -12.74
CA THR A 8 -53.60 -27.64 -13.06
C THR A 8 -53.07 -26.99 -11.78
N LEU A 9 -52.00 -27.56 -11.21
CA LEU A 9 -51.28 -26.94 -10.08
C LEU A 9 -50.46 -25.77 -10.63
N LEU A 10 -50.85 -24.54 -10.32
CA LEU A 10 -50.04 -23.35 -10.50
C LEU A 10 -49.01 -23.30 -9.37
N PHE A 11 -47.75 -23.58 -9.69
CA PHE A 11 -46.61 -23.35 -8.79
C PHE A 11 -46.26 -21.82 -8.83
N PHE A 12 -46.69 -21.05 -7.85
CA PHE A 12 -46.19 -19.71 -7.64
C PHE A 12 -44.81 -19.80 -7.01
N ALA A 13 -43.74 -19.68 -7.82
CA ALA A 13 -42.42 -19.47 -7.34
C ALA A 13 -42.33 -18.04 -6.78
N LEU A 14 -42.40 -17.88 -5.47
CA LEU A 14 -42.09 -16.65 -4.77
C LEU A 14 -40.58 -16.39 -4.92
N ILE A 15 -40.20 -15.69 -5.97
CA ILE A 15 -38.85 -15.09 -6.08
C ILE A 15 -38.80 -13.98 -5.05
N LYS A 16 -38.17 -14.24 -3.89
CA LYS A 16 -37.78 -13.17 -2.97
C LYS A 16 -36.67 -12.37 -3.64
N LEU A 17 -37.06 -11.26 -4.28
CA LEU A 17 -36.11 -10.23 -4.67
C LEU A 17 -35.46 -9.69 -3.40
N GLN A 18 -34.26 -10.12 -3.09
CA GLN A 18 -33.46 -9.47 -2.05
C GLN A 18 -32.98 -8.15 -2.62
N ILE A 19 -33.72 -7.09 -2.36
CA ILE A 19 -33.25 -5.73 -2.66
C ILE A 19 -32.19 -5.43 -1.59
N ASN A 20 -30.93 -5.61 -1.96
CA ASN A 20 -29.82 -5.13 -1.15
C ASN A 20 -29.78 -3.61 -1.26
N TYR A 21 -30.42 -2.93 -0.33
CA TYR A 21 -30.18 -1.50 -0.15
C TYR A 21 -28.74 -1.33 0.35
N ALA A 22 -27.91 -0.62 -0.40
CA ALA A 22 -26.66 -0.10 0.11
C ALA A 22 -26.98 0.70 1.38
N GLN A 23 -26.47 0.26 2.54
CA GLN A 23 -26.69 0.96 3.79
C GLN A 23 -26.05 2.35 3.68
N THR A 24 -26.86 3.38 3.71
CA THR A 24 -26.43 4.78 3.66
C THR A 24 -25.62 5.09 4.92
N GLY A 25 -24.29 4.95 4.86
CA GLY A 25 -23.33 5.51 5.80
C GLY A 25 -23.53 5.21 7.30
N LYS A 26 -24.23 4.12 7.66
CA LYS A 26 -24.41 3.71 9.07
C LYS A 26 -23.32 2.74 9.49
N LEU A 27 -22.86 2.86 10.73
CA LEU A 27 -21.93 1.90 11.32
C LEU A 27 -22.55 0.49 11.36
N ALA A 28 -21.75 -0.53 11.07
CA ALA A 28 -22.15 -1.93 11.21
C ALA A 28 -22.16 -2.31 12.70
N LEU A 29 -23.32 -2.26 13.34
CA LEU A 29 -23.47 -2.44 14.79
C LEU A 29 -23.01 -3.81 15.32
N ASN A 30 -22.90 -4.80 14.45
CA ASN A 30 -22.37 -6.14 14.74
C ASN A 30 -20.86 -6.27 14.65
N PHE A 31 -20.14 -5.17 14.30
CA PHE A 31 -18.69 -5.12 14.23
C PHE A 31 -18.14 -4.37 15.44
N GLY A 32 -17.29 -5.02 16.24
CA GLY A 32 -16.72 -4.44 17.45
C GLY A 32 -17.77 -4.02 18.48
N ASN A 33 -17.60 -2.85 19.07
CA ASN A 33 -18.58 -2.25 19.95
C ASN A 33 -19.38 -1.20 19.16
N ASN A 34 -20.59 -1.56 18.73
CA ASN A 34 -21.46 -0.68 17.94
C ASN A 34 -20.80 -0.08 16.66
N GLY A 35 -20.04 -0.90 15.96
CA GLY A 35 -19.35 -0.50 14.71
C GLY A 35 -17.97 0.11 14.92
N VAL A 36 -17.44 0.11 16.13
CA VAL A 36 -16.14 0.71 16.48
C VAL A 36 -15.27 -0.29 17.21
N ILE A 37 -13.98 -0.32 16.88
CA ILE A 37 -12.94 -1.05 17.62
C ILE A 37 -11.93 -0.04 18.14
N ILE A 38 -11.57 -0.17 19.41
CA ILE A 38 -10.46 0.54 20.02
C ILE A 38 -9.45 -0.51 20.47
N THR A 39 -8.21 -0.39 20.00
CA THR A 39 -7.12 -1.31 20.36
C THR A 39 -5.94 -0.50 20.87
N ASP A 40 -5.56 -0.76 22.10
CA ASP A 40 -4.34 -0.21 22.70
C ASP A 40 -3.14 -1.14 22.39
N LEU A 41 -2.05 -0.53 21.97
CA LEU A 41 -0.78 -1.20 21.70
C LEU A 41 0.25 -0.82 22.77
N GLN A 42 0.11 -1.40 23.98
CA GLN A 42 1.07 -1.25 25.09
C GLN A 42 1.12 0.18 25.70
N GLN A 43 -0.02 0.86 25.82
CA GLN A 43 -0.11 2.21 26.39
C GLN A 43 0.81 3.21 25.65
N SER A 44 0.77 3.15 24.34
CA SER A 44 1.58 3.96 23.44
C SER A 44 0.70 4.92 22.61
N THR A 45 1.32 5.81 21.89
CA THR A 45 0.63 6.61 20.88
C THR A 45 0.55 5.81 19.57
N ASP A 46 -0.65 5.46 19.15
CA ASP A 46 -0.91 4.57 18.03
C ASP A 46 -1.60 5.30 16.88
N TYR A 47 -1.08 5.13 15.66
CA TYR A 47 -1.63 5.73 14.44
C TYR A 47 -1.92 4.62 13.42
N ALA A 48 -3.20 4.31 13.20
CA ALA A 48 -3.62 3.46 12.09
C ALA A 48 -3.49 4.23 10.77
N SER A 49 -2.85 3.64 9.77
CA SER A 49 -2.54 4.29 8.50
C SER A 49 -3.12 3.57 7.30
N ALA A 50 -3.23 2.25 7.33
CA ALA A 50 -3.64 1.44 6.19
C ALA A 50 -4.45 0.23 6.65
N ILE A 51 -5.38 -0.21 5.81
CA ILE A 51 -6.28 -1.33 6.06
C ILE A 51 -6.40 -2.21 4.81
N THR A 52 -6.49 -3.51 5.02
CA THR A 52 -6.80 -4.48 3.97
C THR A 52 -7.62 -5.63 4.54
N MET A 53 -8.08 -6.53 3.67
CA MET A 53 -8.83 -7.73 4.08
C MET A 53 -8.18 -8.97 3.45
N ASP A 54 -8.11 -10.06 4.21
CA ASP A 54 -7.68 -11.34 3.69
C ASP A 54 -8.83 -12.10 2.99
N LYS A 55 -8.51 -13.22 2.35
CA LYS A 55 -9.51 -14.05 1.64
C LYS A 55 -10.57 -14.68 2.55
N SER A 56 -10.30 -14.75 3.85
CA SER A 56 -11.23 -15.28 4.86
C SER A 56 -12.14 -14.19 5.45
N GLY A 57 -11.98 -12.95 5.00
CA GLY A 57 -12.75 -11.82 5.50
C GLY A 57 -12.20 -11.22 6.81
N ASN A 58 -10.99 -11.61 7.23
CA ASN A 58 -10.34 -10.94 8.35
C ASN A 58 -9.79 -9.59 7.91
N VAL A 59 -9.91 -8.61 8.78
CA VAL A 59 -9.44 -7.24 8.57
C VAL A 59 -8.05 -7.08 9.17
N LEU A 60 -7.10 -6.61 8.37
CA LEU A 60 -5.75 -6.28 8.82
C LEU A 60 -5.58 -4.76 8.82
N VAL A 61 -5.13 -4.22 9.94
CA VAL A 61 -4.84 -2.79 10.12
C VAL A 61 -3.35 -2.64 10.39
N ALA A 62 -2.68 -1.81 9.59
CA ALA A 62 -1.28 -1.46 9.78
C ALA A 62 -1.12 0.01 10.14
N GLY A 63 -0.11 0.30 10.91
CA GLY A 63 0.21 1.65 11.33
C GLY A 63 1.53 1.72 12.11
N THR A 64 1.67 2.79 12.88
CA THR A 64 2.84 3.00 13.73
C THR A 64 2.46 3.18 15.18
N THR A 65 3.30 2.69 16.07
CA THR A 65 3.19 2.88 17.52
C THR A 65 4.49 3.47 18.07
N GLU A 66 4.38 4.35 19.06
CA GLU A 66 5.50 5.04 19.69
C GLU A 66 5.31 5.07 21.21
N LYS A 67 6.19 4.42 21.94
CA LYS A 67 6.06 4.25 23.40
C LYS A 67 6.55 5.45 24.23
N GLY A 68 7.18 6.41 23.61
CA GLY A 68 7.69 7.60 24.29
C GLY A 68 8.44 8.52 23.35
N TYR A 69 8.69 9.73 23.80
CA TYR A 69 9.42 10.70 22.98
C TYR A 69 10.85 10.19 22.71
N ASP A 70 11.25 10.19 21.43
CA ASP A 70 12.59 9.79 20.94
C ASP A 70 12.96 8.29 21.12
N THR A 71 11.98 7.40 21.43
CA THR A 71 12.24 5.94 21.52
C THR A 71 12.25 5.24 20.16
N GLY A 72 11.89 5.96 19.10
CA GLY A 72 11.67 5.41 17.77
C GLY A 72 10.29 4.78 17.62
N LYS A 73 9.86 4.66 16.39
CA LYS A 73 8.57 4.07 16.03
C LYS A 73 8.69 2.61 15.66
N GLN A 74 7.61 1.87 15.86
CA GLN A 74 7.47 0.50 15.38
C GLN A 74 6.30 0.42 14.40
N VAL A 75 6.42 -0.45 13.41
CA VAL A 75 5.29 -0.87 12.60
C VAL A 75 4.44 -1.79 13.46
N PHE A 76 3.14 -1.56 13.53
CA PHE A 76 2.19 -2.56 14.02
C PHE A 76 1.32 -3.11 12.90
N VAL A 77 0.91 -4.37 13.04
CA VAL A 77 -0.22 -4.94 12.31
C VAL A 77 -1.10 -5.65 13.32
N ALA A 78 -2.41 -5.40 13.23
CA ALA A 78 -3.43 -6.10 14.00
C ALA A 78 -4.41 -6.78 13.05
N GLN A 79 -4.79 -8.04 13.35
CA GLN A 79 -5.76 -8.80 12.57
C GLN A 79 -7.03 -9.04 13.38
N TYR A 80 -8.17 -8.73 12.77
CA TYR A 80 -9.49 -8.88 13.34
C TYR A 80 -10.36 -9.80 12.47
N ASN A 81 -11.23 -10.58 13.09
CA ASN A 81 -12.25 -11.32 12.35
C ASN A 81 -13.39 -10.38 11.87
N ASN A 82 -14.36 -10.95 11.16
CA ASN A 82 -15.52 -10.23 10.63
C ASN A 82 -16.46 -9.64 11.70
N ARG A 83 -16.21 -9.93 12.99
CA ARG A 83 -16.92 -9.33 14.15
C ARG A 83 -16.07 -8.29 14.87
N GLY A 84 -14.86 -8.02 14.41
CA GLY A 84 -13.95 -7.05 15.03
C GLY A 84 -13.20 -7.58 16.27
N GLN A 85 -13.13 -8.89 16.44
CA GLN A 85 -12.34 -9.52 17.50
C GLN A 85 -10.94 -9.84 17.01
N LEU A 86 -9.92 -9.58 17.82
CA LEU A 86 -8.54 -9.93 17.49
C LEU A 86 -8.40 -11.44 17.22
N GLN A 87 -7.70 -11.77 16.16
CA GLN A 87 -7.36 -13.15 15.77
C GLN A 87 -6.13 -13.60 16.55
N THR A 88 -6.33 -14.35 17.62
CA THR A 88 -5.27 -14.70 18.59
C THR A 88 -4.14 -15.57 18.02
N ASN A 89 -4.37 -16.24 16.88
CA ASN A 89 -3.38 -17.00 16.13
C ASN A 89 -2.50 -16.15 15.20
N PHE A 90 -2.76 -14.84 15.09
CA PHE A 90 -1.94 -13.89 14.35
C PHE A 90 -0.94 -13.21 15.30
N GLY A 91 0.35 -13.38 15.04
CA GLY A 91 1.41 -12.78 15.83
C GLY A 91 1.32 -13.10 17.33
N ASN A 92 1.37 -12.07 18.14
CA ASN A 92 1.16 -12.19 19.59
C ASN A 92 -0.26 -11.71 19.94
N ASN A 93 -1.18 -12.66 20.16
CA ASN A 93 -2.58 -12.37 20.49
C ASN A 93 -3.26 -11.37 19.53
N GLY A 94 -3.09 -11.61 18.22
CA GLY A 94 -3.74 -10.83 17.17
C GLY A 94 -2.98 -9.59 16.74
N LYS A 95 -1.76 -9.37 17.22
CA LYS A 95 -0.96 -8.18 16.96
C LYS A 95 0.50 -8.52 16.76
N ILE A 96 1.19 -7.71 15.96
CA ILE A 96 2.65 -7.72 15.85
C ILE A 96 3.20 -6.30 15.96
N LEU A 97 4.40 -6.19 16.46
CA LEU A 97 5.18 -4.96 16.58
C LEU A 97 6.58 -5.21 16.03
N ILE A 98 6.99 -4.45 15.01
CA ILE A 98 8.28 -4.64 14.34
C ILE A 98 9.04 -3.32 14.27
N PRO A 99 10.25 -3.24 14.86
CA PRO A 99 11.12 -2.10 14.66
C PRO A 99 11.65 -2.12 13.21
N VAL A 100 11.50 -1.01 12.48
CA VAL A 100 11.98 -0.85 11.09
C VAL A 100 13.02 0.27 11.02
N ALA A 101 12.76 1.38 11.67
CA ALA A 101 13.64 2.55 11.72
C ALA A 101 13.18 3.50 12.85
N HIS A 102 13.96 4.58 13.08
CA HIS A 102 13.64 5.56 14.11
C HIS A 102 12.34 6.33 13.79
N GLN A 103 12.15 6.76 12.54
CA GLN A 103 10.91 7.38 12.05
C GLN A 103 10.29 6.52 10.95
N ILE A 104 8.97 6.33 11.03
CA ILE A 104 8.24 5.47 10.10
C ILE A 104 6.92 6.16 9.71
N ARG A 105 6.57 6.08 8.44
CA ARG A 105 5.25 6.41 7.91
C ARG A 105 4.76 5.25 7.05
N ILE A 106 3.68 4.62 7.45
CA ILE A 106 3.03 3.56 6.65
C ILE A 106 2.17 4.22 5.57
N THR A 107 2.28 3.72 4.35
CA THR A 107 1.52 4.18 3.20
C THR A 107 0.42 3.19 2.79
N LYS A 108 0.77 1.91 2.72
CA LYS A 108 -0.15 0.88 2.20
C LYS A 108 0.12 -0.47 2.84
N ILE A 109 -0.94 -1.25 3.05
CA ILE A 109 -0.90 -2.68 3.34
C ILE A 109 -1.65 -3.43 2.22
N MET A 110 -1.11 -4.55 1.75
CA MET A 110 -1.78 -5.38 0.77
C MET A 110 -1.49 -6.86 1.02
N MET A 111 -2.44 -7.71 0.58
CA MET A 111 -2.29 -9.16 0.63
C MET A 111 -1.73 -9.68 -0.69
N GLN A 112 -0.73 -10.55 -0.65
CA GLN A 112 -0.32 -11.35 -1.80
C GLN A 112 -1.29 -12.51 -2.02
N TYR A 113 -1.29 -13.07 -3.22
CA TYR A 113 -2.17 -14.18 -3.55
C TYR A 113 -1.94 -15.42 -2.67
N ASP A 114 -0.70 -15.66 -2.26
CA ASP A 114 -0.26 -16.76 -1.38
C ASP A 114 -0.54 -16.52 0.11
N GLY A 115 -1.19 -15.40 0.46
CA GLY A 115 -1.55 -15.04 1.82
C GLY A 115 -0.48 -14.28 2.60
N LYS A 116 0.68 -14.00 2.00
CA LYS A 116 1.66 -13.11 2.61
C LYS A 116 1.17 -11.66 2.63
N ILE A 117 1.69 -10.89 3.55
CA ILE A 117 1.27 -9.52 3.81
C ILE A 117 2.44 -8.59 3.47
N LEU A 118 2.18 -7.60 2.61
CA LEU A 118 3.13 -6.54 2.29
C LEU A 118 2.70 -5.23 2.97
N ILE A 119 3.63 -4.58 3.64
CA ILE A 119 3.46 -3.27 4.25
C ILE A 119 4.52 -2.35 3.65
N GLY A 120 4.10 -1.29 2.98
CA GLY A 120 5.00 -0.32 2.40
C GLY A 120 4.91 1.04 3.08
N GLY A 121 6.03 1.73 3.12
CA GLY A 121 6.11 3.04 3.72
C GLY A 121 7.45 3.72 3.54
N THR A 122 7.61 4.79 4.27
CA THR A 122 8.84 5.60 4.34
C THR A 122 9.45 5.41 5.72
N ALA A 123 10.76 5.19 5.76
CA ALA A 123 11.51 5.00 6.99
C ALA A 123 12.83 5.76 6.95
N ASN A 124 13.21 6.37 8.06
CA ASN A 124 14.54 6.94 8.23
C ASN A 124 15.09 6.64 9.62
N GLU A 125 16.38 6.35 9.66
CA GLU A 125 17.14 6.33 10.90
C GLU A 125 17.39 7.77 11.38
N LYS A 126 17.73 7.93 12.65
CA LYS A 126 18.04 9.24 13.21
C LYS A 126 19.13 9.93 12.36
N ASP A 127 18.85 11.17 11.97
CA ASP A 127 19.76 12.02 11.19
C ASP A 127 20.16 11.47 9.80
N LYS A 128 19.37 10.52 9.23
CA LYS A 128 19.60 9.99 7.89
C LYS A 128 18.47 10.37 6.94
N THR A 129 18.76 10.23 5.65
CA THR A 129 17.80 10.39 4.57
C THR A 129 16.68 9.35 4.70
N ALA A 130 15.44 9.79 4.47
CA ALA A 130 14.30 8.89 4.41
C ALA A 130 14.33 8.04 3.12
N GLU A 131 13.95 6.77 3.24
CA GLU A 131 13.97 5.79 2.17
C GLU A 131 12.65 5.03 2.10
N PHE A 132 12.30 4.50 0.93
CA PHE A 132 11.20 3.54 0.81
C PHE A 132 11.55 2.25 1.52
N PHE A 133 10.56 1.63 2.14
CA PHE A 133 10.67 0.26 2.60
C PHE A 133 9.44 -0.56 2.24
N ILE A 134 9.65 -1.86 2.07
CA ILE A 134 8.61 -2.89 2.01
C ILE A 134 8.94 -3.94 3.06
N LEU A 135 8.03 -4.17 3.97
CA LEU A 135 8.08 -5.25 4.96
C LEU A 135 7.15 -6.37 4.50
N ARG A 136 7.64 -7.60 4.46
CA ARG A 136 6.82 -8.77 4.17
C ARG A 136 6.67 -9.67 5.39
N LEU A 137 5.42 -10.05 5.66
CA LEU A 137 5.07 -11.00 6.70
C LEU A 137 4.45 -12.25 6.09
N LEU A 138 4.59 -13.36 6.77
CA LEU A 138 3.81 -14.57 6.54
C LEU A 138 2.36 -14.37 7.01
N ALA A 139 1.47 -15.29 6.65
CA ALA A 139 0.04 -15.21 6.99
C ALA A 139 -0.22 -15.21 8.51
N ASP A 140 0.68 -15.75 9.29
CA ASP A 140 0.63 -15.77 10.76
C ASP A 140 1.15 -14.48 11.42
N GLY A 141 1.63 -13.52 10.61
CA GLY A 141 2.19 -12.25 11.07
C GLY A 141 3.69 -12.28 11.36
N THR A 142 4.37 -13.41 11.24
CA THR A 142 5.84 -13.46 11.43
C THR A 142 6.58 -12.85 10.23
N PRO A 143 7.72 -12.17 10.40
CA PRO A 143 8.53 -11.68 9.30
C PRO A 143 8.97 -12.80 8.36
N ASP A 144 8.77 -12.62 7.05
CA ASP A 144 9.24 -13.58 6.05
C ASP A 144 10.74 -13.42 5.81
N LYS A 145 11.52 -14.27 6.47
CA LYS A 145 13.00 -14.21 6.40
C LYS A 145 13.59 -14.46 5.01
N THR A 146 12.76 -14.90 4.04
CA THR A 146 13.19 -15.11 2.64
C THR A 146 13.07 -13.83 1.80
N PHE A 147 12.58 -12.72 2.39
CA PHE A 147 12.39 -11.45 1.72
C PHE A 147 13.36 -10.40 2.23
N GLY A 148 14.14 -9.81 1.33
CA GLY A 148 15.11 -8.79 1.67
C GLY A 148 16.06 -9.22 2.79
N ILE A 149 16.18 -8.38 3.79
CA ILE A 149 16.94 -8.70 5.01
C ILE A 149 15.93 -8.92 6.15
N ASN A 150 15.75 -10.18 6.56
CA ASN A 150 14.82 -10.57 7.64
C ASN A 150 13.37 -10.04 7.46
N GLY A 151 12.87 -10.08 6.25
CA GLY A 151 11.51 -9.62 5.92
C GLY A 151 11.43 -8.17 5.43
N LEU A 152 12.54 -7.45 5.38
CA LEU A 152 12.59 -6.03 5.05
C LEU A 152 13.42 -5.75 3.81
N ALA A 153 12.81 -5.14 2.80
CA ALA A 153 13.48 -4.53 1.65
C ALA A 153 13.48 -3.01 1.81
N LYS A 154 14.61 -2.36 1.54
CA LYS A 154 14.75 -0.89 1.53
C LYS A 154 15.27 -0.45 0.16
N SER A 155 14.81 0.72 -0.30
CA SER A 155 15.44 1.40 -1.43
C SER A 155 16.86 1.81 -1.08
N LYS A 156 17.66 2.07 -2.09
CA LYS A 156 19.03 2.56 -1.91
C LYS A 156 19.23 3.89 -2.64
N PHE A 157 18.15 4.68 -2.77
CA PHE A 157 18.20 5.95 -3.50
C PHE A 157 19.27 6.91 -2.96
N ALA A 158 19.40 7.02 -1.64
CA ALA A 158 20.38 7.90 -1.03
C ALA A 158 21.81 7.53 -1.41
N VAL A 159 22.11 6.24 -1.59
CA VAL A 159 23.43 5.75 -2.02
C VAL A 159 23.62 5.96 -3.53
N ALA A 160 22.62 5.57 -4.32
CA ALA A 160 22.69 5.60 -5.78
C ALA A 160 22.80 7.01 -6.36
N TYR A 161 22.11 7.99 -5.73
CA TYR A 161 22.07 9.37 -6.24
C TYR A 161 22.88 10.37 -5.39
N ALA A 162 23.69 9.89 -4.44
CA ALA A 162 24.58 10.69 -3.57
C ALA A 162 23.90 11.93 -2.96
N ALA A 163 22.62 11.84 -2.69
CA ALA A 163 21.77 12.97 -2.29
C ALA A 163 21.86 13.19 -0.78
N THR A 164 22.60 14.22 -0.38
CA THR A 164 22.86 14.51 1.05
C THR A 164 21.68 15.15 1.80
N LYS A 165 20.60 15.59 1.11
CA LYS A 165 19.45 16.28 1.70
C LYS A 165 18.11 15.93 1.06
N SER A 166 18.02 14.79 0.38
CA SER A 166 16.79 14.34 -0.25
C SER A 166 16.04 13.38 0.66
N ASN A 167 14.72 13.50 0.71
CA ASN A 167 13.85 12.57 1.43
C ASN A 167 12.99 11.83 0.43
N TYR A 168 13.16 10.51 0.37
CA TYR A 168 12.40 9.65 -0.52
C TYR A 168 11.13 9.17 0.19
N ILE A 169 9.98 9.61 -0.30
CA ILE A 169 8.67 9.36 0.32
C ILE A 169 7.88 8.40 -0.55
N LEU A 170 7.57 7.21 -0.03
CA LEU A 170 6.71 6.25 -0.70
C LEU A 170 5.27 6.75 -0.70
N ASN A 171 4.65 6.79 -1.88
CA ASN A 171 3.26 7.18 -2.06
C ASN A 171 2.35 5.99 -2.43
N ASP A 172 2.86 5.02 -3.18
CA ASP A 172 2.12 3.80 -3.51
C ASP A 172 3.07 2.68 -3.94
N PHE A 173 2.58 1.44 -3.92
CA PHE A 173 3.22 0.30 -4.54
C PHE A 173 2.18 -0.70 -5.03
N ASP A 174 2.54 -1.52 -6.01
CA ASP A 174 1.69 -2.56 -6.53
C ASP A 174 2.49 -3.81 -6.90
N LEU A 175 1.82 -4.91 -7.17
CA LEU A 175 2.39 -6.19 -7.55
C LEU A 175 2.08 -6.50 -9.01
N ASP A 176 3.09 -6.90 -9.77
CA ASP A 176 2.85 -7.51 -11.06
C ASP A 176 2.45 -9.00 -10.95
N PHE A 177 2.12 -9.59 -12.07
CA PHE A 177 1.73 -11.01 -12.16
C PHE A 177 2.79 -11.97 -11.60
N TYR A 178 4.06 -11.59 -11.65
CA TYR A 178 5.19 -12.39 -11.15
C TYR A 178 5.52 -12.11 -9.68
N ASN A 179 4.71 -11.30 -8.98
CA ASN A 179 4.94 -10.80 -7.63
C ASN A 179 6.18 -9.90 -7.49
N ASN A 180 6.68 -9.31 -8.58
CA ASN A 180 7.58 -8.19 -8.42
C ASN A 180 6.82 -7.00 -7.83
N ILE A 181 7.52 -6.19 -7.04
CA ILE A 181 6.94 -5.03 -6.38
C ILE A 181 7.43 -3.78 -7.09
N ILE A 182 6.51 -3.02 -7.67
CA ILE A 182 6.79 -1.69 -8.18
C ILE A 182 6.37 -0.65 -7.14
N ALA A 183 7.29 0.21 -6.72
CA ALA A 183 7.05 1.21 -5.69
C ALA A 183 7.36 2.60 -6.23
N VAL A 184 6.47 3.55 -5.99
CA VAL A 184 6.55 4.91 -6.53
C VAL A 184 6.33 5.97 -5.46
N GLY A 185 6.89 7.13 -5.69
CA GLY A 185 6.74 8.26 -4.78
C GLY A 185 7.50 9.49 -5.23
N ALA A 186 8.04 10.19 -4.26
CA ALA A 186 8.74 11.44 -4.49
C ALA A 186 10.12 11.45 -3.82
N ASN A 187 11.06 12.12 -4.46
CA ASN A 187 12.25 12.67 -3.84
C ASN A 187 12.00 14.15 -3.54
N ASN A 188 11.77 14.49 -2.28
CA ASN A 188 11.61 15.87 -1.86
C ASN A 188 12.98 16.48 -1.66
N SER A 189 13.46 17.22 -2.66
CA SER A 189 14.69 17.98 -2.57
C SER A 189 14.39 19.45 -2.26
N SER A 190 15.43 20.19 -1.85
CA SER A 190 15.29 21.62 -1.54
C SER A 190 14.95 22.50 -2.74
N MET A 191 15.04 21.99 -3.97
CA MET A 191 14.83 22.77 -5.19
C MET A 191 13.58 22.34 -5.96
N LEU A 192 13.46 21.06 -6.29
CA LEU A 192 12.36 20.51 -7.08
C LEU A 192 12.05 19.09 -6.60
N ASP A 193 10.77 18.80 -6.41
CA ASP A 193 10.37 17.42 -6.18
C ASP A 193 10.55 16.60 -7.46
N GLN A 194 11.04 15.39 -7.31
CA GLN A 194 11.26 14.46 -8.41
C GLN A 194 10.50 13.18 -8.16
N THR A 195 10.02 12.56 -9.22
CA THR A 195 9.47 11.20 -9.14
C THR A 195 10.59 10.22 -8.78
N ALA A 196 10.30 9.35 -7.81
CA ALA A 196 11.14 8.22 -7.45
C ALA A 196 10.39 6.92 -7.73
N ILE A 197 11.02 6.00 -8.47
CA ILE A 197 10.47 4.68 -8.82
C ILE A 197 11.52 3.63 -8.52
N ILE A 198 11.10 2.50 -7.96
CA ILE A 198 11.96 1.33 -7.73
C ILE A 198 11.17 0.05 -7.96
N LYS A 199 11.83 -0.96 -8.50
CA LYS A 199 11.30 -2.31 -8.63
C LYS A 199 12.09 -3.30 -7.78
N PHE A 200 11.36 -4.10 -7.00
CA PHE A 200 11.93 -5.22 -6.27
C PHE A 200 11.46 -6.54 -6.89
N THR A 201 12.33 -7.52 -6.91
CA THR A 201 12.00 -8.91 -7.23
C THR A 201 11.07 -9.51 -6.17
N PRO A 202 10.46 -10.68 -6.39
CA PRO A 202 9.63 -11.36 -5.39
C PRO A 202 10.36 -11.71 -4.09
N SER A 203 11.69 -11.72 -4.11
CA SER A 203 12.53 -11.91 -2.92
C SER A 203 12.92 -10.62 -2.20
N GLY A 204 12.44 -9.45 -2.67
CA GLY A 204 12.73 -8.15 -2.05
C GLY A 204 14.12 -7.60 -2.37
N ILE A 205 14.75 -8.09 -3.43
CA ILE A 205 16.01 -7.57 -3.97
C ILE A 205 15.68 -6.56 -5.07
N ILE A 206 16.45 -5.50 -5.24
CA ILE A 206 16.29 -4.55 -6.33
C ILE A 206 16.46 -5.28 -7.65
N ASP A 207 15.51 -5.11 -8.59
CA ASP A 207 15.56 -5.69 -9.93
C ASP A 207 16.41 -4.79 -10.84
N GLU A 208 17.72 -5.04 -10.86
CA GLU A 208 18.70 -4.23 -11.60
C GLU A 208 18.45 -4.19 -13.13
N ASN A 209 17.61 -5.08 -13.67
CA ASN A 209 17.22 -5.05 -15.09
C ASN A 209 16.10 -4.05 -15.39
N PHE A 210 15.52 -3.43 -14.36
CA PHE A 210 14.46 -2.45 -14.51
C PHE A 210 15.03 -1.03 -14.51
N LEU A 211 14.67 -0.20 -15.52
CA LEU A 211 15.10 1.20 -15.67
C LEU A 211 16.65 1.34 -15.53
N PHE A 212 17.09 2.23 -14.66
CA PHE A 212 18.51 2.47 -14.36
C PHE A 212 18.88 1.71 -13.07
N GLU A 213 19.44 0.51 -13.22
CA GLU A 213 19.83 -0.35 -12.09
C GLU A 213 18.70 -0.57 -11.07
N GLY A 214 17.48 -0.74 -11.57
CA GLY A 214 16.27 -1.00 -10.73
C GLY A 214 15.59 0.23 -10.18
N MET A 215 16.09 1.43 -10.43
CA MET A 215 15.62 2.68 -9.85
C MET A 215 15.56 3.83 -10.85
N TYR A 216 14.69 4.79 -10.59
CA TYR A 216 14.63 6.05 -11.31
C TYR A 216 14.34 7.20 -10.33
N VAL A 217 15.09 8.28 -10.46
CA VAL A 217 14.80 9.55 -9.80
C VAL A 217 14.94 10.66 -10.84
N GLY A 218 13.86 11.39 -11.07
CA GLY A 218 13.87 12.46 -12.07
C GLY A 218 12.49 13.02 -12.36
N SER A 219 12.46 13.95 -13.30
CA SER A 219 11.23 14.53 -13.84
C SER A 219 11.00 13.96 -15.24
N PHE A 220 9.74 13.68 -15.58
CA PHE A 220 9.39 13.27 -16.94
C PHE A 220 9.36 14.50 -17.85
N PRO A 221 9.95 14.41 -19.07
CA PRO A 221 9.91 15.51 -20.00
C PRO A 221 8.47 15.73 -20.49
N ILE A 222 7.98 16.96 -20.39
CA ILE A 222 6.73 17.37 -21.06
C ILE A 222 7.08 18.09 -22.34
N THR A 223 6.32 17.79 -23.39
CA THR A 223 6.33 18.56 -24.64
C THR A 223 5.29 19.66 -24.52
N ASN A 224 5.68 20.92 -24.46
CA ASN A 224 4.73 22.02 -24.51
C ASN A 224 4.12 22.16 -25.92
N SER A 225 3.10 23.01 -26.06
CA SER A 225 2.41 23.30 -27.34
C SER A 225 3.32 23.73 -28.50
N ASN A 226 4.59 24.08 -28.20
CA ASN A 226 5.60 24.47 -29.17
C ASN A 226 6.64 23.36 -29.42
N ASN A 227 6.37 22.09 -29.03
CA ASN A 227 7.25 20.94 -29.14
C ASN A 227 8.66 21.13 -28.49
N LYS A 228 8.74 21.98 -27.46
CA LYS A 228 9.97 22.13 -26.68
C LYS A 228 9.87 21.33 -25.39
N ASN A 229 10.89 20.48 -25.12
CA ASN A 229 11.00 19.80 -23.85
C ASN A 229 11.21 20.80 -22.71
N VAL A 230 10.34 20.77 -21.71
CA VAL A 230 10.49 21.57 -20.49
C VAL A 230 11.13 20.69 -19.42
N ILE A 231 12.35 21.03 -19.01
CA ILE A 231 13.20 20.18 -18.18
C ILE A 231 13.12 20.52 -16.67
N ASN A 232 12.68 21.74 -16.31
CA ASN A 232 12.68 22.20 -14.92
C ASN A 232 11.31 22.15 -14.28
N ASN A 233 10.85 20.93 -13.97
CA ASN A 233 9.53 20.71 -13.40
C ASN A 233 9.60 19.89 -12.12
N SER A 234 8.86 20.32 -11.10
CA SER A 234 8.56 19.47 -9.95
C SER A 234 7.60 18.37 -10.37
N CYS A 235 7.92 17.13 -10.07
CA CYS A 235 7.16 15.96 -10.49
C CYS A 235 7.10 14.93 -9.36
N THR A 236 5.91 14.46 -9.01
CA THR A 236 5.73 13.42 -7.99
C THR A 236 4.82 12.33 -8.48
N ALA A 237 5.22 11.07 -8.33
CA ALA A 237 4.33 9.93 -8.53
C ALA A 237 3.48 9.71 -7.28
N THR A 238 2.17 9.53 -7.46
CA THR A 238 1.21 9.37 -6.37
C THR A 238 0.56 8.00 -6.35
N LYS A 239 0.43 7.35 -7.51
CA LYS A 239 -0.20 6.05 -7.68
C LYS A 239 0.52 5.22 -8.72
N VAL A 240 0.45 3.89 -8.55
CA VAL A 240 0.93 2.93 -9.53
C VAL A 240 -0.04 1.77 -9.66
N VAL A 241 -0.19 1.26 -10.88
CA VAL A 241 -0.93 0.04 -11.19
C VAL A 241 -0.06 -0.82 -12.10
N ALA A 242 0.15 -2.06 -11.70
CA ALA A 242 0.78 -3.07 -12.53
C ALA A 242 -0.25 -3.70 -13.49
N LEU A 243 0.02 -3.66 -14.78
CA LEU A 243 -0.86 -4.21 -15.81
C LEU A 243 -0.47 -5.67 -16.14
N SER A 244 -1.42 -6.44 -16.63
CA SER A 244 -1.23 -7.87 -16.93
C SER A 244 -0.23 -8.15 -18.06
N ASN A 245 0.09 -7.14 -18.87
CA ASN A 245 1.07 -7.22 -19.95
C ASN A 245 2.52 -6.95 -19.51
N GLY A 246 2.77 -6.77 -18.22
CA GLY A 246 4.10 -6.47 -17.66
C GLY A 246 4.49 -5.00 -17.70
N THR A 247 3.58 -4.10 -18.07
CA THR A 247 3.79 -2.65 -17.99
C THR A 247 3.23 -2.07 -16.70
N TYR A 248 3.69 -0.88 -16.33
CA TYR A 248 3.24 -0.17 -15.13
C TYR A 248 2.69 1.19 -15.52
N LEU A 249 1.48 1.48 -15.05
CA LEU A 249 0.88 2.81 -15.19
C LEU A 249 1.15 3.59 -13.92
N VAL A 250 1.85 4.71 -14.06
CA VAL A 250 2.16 5.61 -12.95
C VAL A 250 1.39 6.91 -13.13
N GLY A 251 0.65 7.30 -12.10
CA GLY A 251 -0.09 8.56 -12.05
C GLY A 251 0.54 9.50 -11.03
N GLY A 252 0.52 10.80 -11.34
CA GLY A 252 1.14 11.78 -10.45
C GLY A 252 0.79 13.21 -10.77
N THR A 253 1.49 14.15 -10.15
CA THR A 253 1.38 15.59 -10.38
C THR A 253 2.68 16.15 -10.90
N GLN A 254 2.57 17.09 -11.81
CA GLN A 254 3.70 17.84 -12.31
C GLN A 254 3.39 19.34 -12.28
N TYR A 255 4.32 20.14 -11.75
CA TYR A 255 4.21 21.59 -11.70
C TYR A 255 5.21 22.22 -12.68
N MET A 256 4.70 23.07 -13.55
CA MET A 256 5.50 23.86 -14.47
C MET A 256 5.64 25.29 -13.95
N SER A 257 6.85 25.84 -13.94
CA SER A 257 7.14 27.17 -13.40
C SER A 257 6.46 28.33 -14.15
N ASN A 258 5.89 28.09 -15.34
CA ASN A 258 5.28 29.11 -16.21
C ASN A 258 3.91 28.71 -16.80
N ALA A 259 3.21 27.73 -16.26
CA ALA A 259 1.88 27.32 -16.74
C ALA A 259 1.01 26.81 -15.59
N ASN A 260 -0.30 26.90 -15.74
CA ASN A 260 -1.28 26.30 -14.83
C ASN A 260 -0.97 24.83 -14.58
N SER A 261 -1.09 24.40 -13.33
CA SER A 261 -0.88 23.01 -12.90
C SER A 261 -1.61 22.02 -13.81
N ALA A 262 -0.87 21.13 -14.45
CA ALA A 262 -1.43 20.06 -15.25
C ALA A 262 -1.30 18.72 -14.45
N PHE A 263 -2.40 17.95 -14.44
CA PHE A 263 -2.38 16.56 -14.00
C PHE A 263 -2.07 15.71 -15.23
N GLU A 264 -0.95 15.02 -15.21
CA GLU A 264 -0.59 14.10 -16.29
C GLU A 264 -0.34 12.70 -15.74
N ASN A 265 -0.83 11.70 -16.48
CA ASN A 265 -0.52 10.31 -16.28
C ASN A 265 0.62 9.93 -17.22
N PHE A 266 1.59 9.17 -16.72
CA PHE A 266 2.67 8.64 -17.54
C PHE A 266 2.75 7.13 -17.35
N THR A 267 3.14 6.44 -18.41
CA THR A 267 3.30 4.98 -18.43
C THR A 267 4.79 4.66 -18.46
N VAL A 268 5.21 3.74 -17.61
CA VAL A 268 6.56 3.17 -17.61
C VAL A 268 6.45 1.73 -18.11
N GLN A 269 7.20 1.39 -19.15
CA GLN A 269 7.28 0.04 -19.72
C GLN A 269 8.52 -0.69 -19.22
#